data_dfafb57d156d40f63c76559ae618b0f7
#
_entry.id   dfafb57d156d40f63c76559ae618b0f7
#
_cell.length_a   1.000
_cell.length_b   1.000
_cell.length_c   1.000
_cell.angle_alpha   90.00
_cell.angle_beta   90.00
_cell.angle_gamma   90.00
#
_symmetry.space_group_name_H-M   'P 1'
#
loop_
_entity.id
_entity.type
_entity.pdbx_description
1 polymer ?
#
loop_
_entity_poly.entity_id
_entity_poly.type
_entity_poly.pdbx_seq_one_letter_code
_entity_poly.pdbx_strand_id
1 'polypeptide(L)'
;MFNKDFRPRRLRTSDTLRRMVRETRISADSLIWPIFIIEGEGICDEIPSLPGQYHYSPDMLGRAVERMRAHGVSRVLLFGLPKHKDENGSSAWDSNGVVQQGIRALRAIAPELYIITDVCMCEYTS
;
A
#
# COMPACT_ATOMS: atom_id res chain seq x y z
N MET A 1 -24.22 -32.09 28.65
CA MET A 1 -24.96 -30.92 28.12
C MET A 1 -24.17 -29.67 28.49
N PHE A 2 -23.50 -29.00 27.53
CA PHE A 2 -22.76 -27.80 27.81
C PHE A 2 -23.74 -26.67 28.10
N ASN A 3 -23.62 -26.05 29.30
CA ASN A 3 -24.40 -24.86 29.65
C ASN A 3 -23.98 -23.70 28.69
N LYS A 4 -24.91 -23.28 27.85
CA LYS A 4 -24.68 -22.22 26.83
C LYS A 4 -24.35 -20.86 27.48
N ASP A 5 -24.65 -20.66 28.76
CA ASP A 5 -24.42 -19.42 29.48
C ASP A 5 -23.05 -19.35 30.17
N PHE A 6 -22.31 -20.46 30.19
CA PHE A 6 -21.00 -20.52 30.79
C PHE A 6 -19.91 -20.17 29.77
N ARG A 7 -19.35 -18.96 29.87
CA ARG A 7 -18.24 -18.49 29.05
C ARG A 7 -16.96 -18.43 29.89
N PRO A 8 -16.10 -19.46 29.88
CA PRO A 8 -14.85 -19.43 30.62
C PRO A 8 -13.92 -18.35 30.07
N ARG A 9 -13.44 -17.46 30.94
CA ARG A 9 -12.56 -16.35 30.58
C ARG A 9 -11.15 -16.47 31.15
N ARG A 10 -10.73 -17.65 31.56
CA ARG A 10 -9.40 -17.89 32.16
C ARG A 10 -8.26 -17.43 31.28
N LEU A 11 -8.38 -17.60 29.95
CA LEU A 11 -7.36 -17.18 28.97
C LEU A 11 -7.37 -15.66 28.68
N ARG A 12 -8.22 -14.89 29.34
CA ARG A 12 -8.35 -13.44 29.16
C ARG A 12 -8.00 -12.63 30.41
N THR A 13 -7.45 -13.26 31.45
CA THR A 13 -7.20 -12.64 32.76
C THR A 13 -6.07 -11.63 32.74
N SER A 14 -5.13 -11.74 31.82
CA SER A 14 -4.02 -10.78 31.66
C SER A 14 -3.68 -10.55 30.20
N ASP A 15 -2.99 -9.44 29.93
CA ASP A 15 -2.53 -9.10 28.57
C ASP A 15 -1.48 -10.11 28.08
N THR A 16 -0.61 -10.55 28.97
CA THR A 16 0.40 -11.58 28.68
C THR A 16 -0.24 -12.88 28.22
N LEU A 17 -1.25 -13.33 28.94
CA LEU A 17 -1.95 -14.57 28.59
C LEU A 17 -2.74 -14.43 27.28
N ARG A 18 -3.41 -13.29 27.05
CA ARG A 18 -4.05 -13.00 25.76
C ARG A 18 -3.08 -13.03 24.59
N ARG A 19 -1.89 -12.46 24.75
CA ARG A 19 -0.83 -12.49 23.70
C ARG A 19 -0.36 -13.92 23.45
N MET A 20 -0.22 -14.72 24.50
CA MET A 20 0.27 -16.10 24.41
C MET A 20 -0.68 -17.01 23.62
N VAL A 21 -2.00 -16.84 23.81
CA VAL A 21 -3.04 -17.66 23.16
C VAL A 21 -3.64 -17.03 21.91
N ARG A 22 -3.14 -15.88 21.44
CA ARG A 22 -3.65 -15.19 20.28
C ARG A 22 -3.38 -16.00 19.00
N GLU A 23 -4.44 -16.33 18.27
CA GLU A 23 -4.37 -17.03 16.98
C GLU A 23 -3.94 -16.08 15.85
N THR A 24 -4.51 -14.86 15.82
CA THR A 24 -4.17 -13.85 14.82
C THR A 24 -3.01 -13.00 15.31
N ARG A 25 -1.92 -12.99 14.54
CA ARG A 25 -0.75 -12.15 14.78
C ARG A 25 -0.48 -11.29 13.56
N ILE A 26 -0.32 -9.99 13.77
CA ILE A 26 0.03 -9.02 12.74
C ILE A 26 1.48 -8.60 12.97
N SER A 27 2.29 -8.65 11.92
CA SER A 27 3.65 -8.12 11.88
C SER A 27 3.81 -7.20 10.68
N ALA A 28 4.85 -6.37 10.66
CA ALA A 28 5.18 -5.56 9.49
C ALA A 28 5.38 -6.41 8.22
N ASP A 29 5.83 -7.67 8.39
CA ASP A 29 5.99 -8.62 7.29
C ASP A 29 4.68 -9.08 6.63
N SER A 30 3.56 -8.86 7.29
CA SER A 30 2.23 -9.18 6.74
C SER A 30 1.57 -7.98 6.06
N LEU A 31 2.22 -6.81 6.07
CA LEU A 31 1.65 -5.57 5.56
C LEU A 31 2.19 -5.24 4.17
N ILE A 32 1.34 -4.64 3.35
CA ILE A 32 1.66 -4.07 2.06
C ILE A 32 1.29 -2.59 2.12
N TRP A 33 2.22 -1.70 1.75
CA TRP A 33 2.01 -0.26 1.77
C TRP A 33 1.45 0.20 0.42
N PRO A 34 0.25 0.82 0.37
CA PRO A 34 -0.28 1.38 -0.87
C PRO A 34 0.46 2.67 -1.23
N ILE A 35 0.77 2.85 -2.50
CA ILE A 35 1.35 4.08 -3.05
C ILE A 35 0.52 4.51 -4.25
N PHE A 36 0.06 5.76 -4.23
CA PHE A 36 -0.71 6.37 -5.30
C PHE A 36 0.22 7.27 -6.12
N ILE A 37 0.43 6.91 -7.38
CA ILE A 37 1.37 7.59 -8.27
C ILE A 37 0.57 8.39 -9.30
N ILE A 38 0.92 9.66 -9.45
CA ILE A 38 0.34 10.55 -10.46
C ILE A 38 1.42 11.08 -11.40
N GLU A 39 1.02 11.47 -12.59
CA GLU A 39 1.91 12.11 -13.55
C GLU A 39 2.26 13.53 -13.12
N GLY A 40 3.54 13.89 -13.25
CA GLY A 40 4.07 15.21 -12.94
C GLY A 40 5.42 15.15 -12.27
N GLU A 41 5.85 16.28 -11.73
CA GLU A 41 7.12 16.45 -11.02
C GLU A 41 6.89 17.24 -9.73
N GLY A 42 7.63 16.92 -8.67
CA GLY A 42 7.62 17.62 -7.40
C GLY A 42 6.32 17.46 -6.60
N ILE A 43 5.44 16.54 -6.95
CA ILE A 43 4.12 16.40 -6.33
C ILE A 43 4.17 15.45 -5.13
N CYS A 44 3.66 15.94 -4.01
CA CYS A 44 3.46 15.15 -2.79
C CYS A 44 2.23 15.74 -2.06
N ASP A 45 1.05 15.47 -2.58
CA ASP A 45 -0.21 16.08 -2.15
C ASP A 45 -1.04 15.08 -1.34
N GLU A 46 -1.49 15.50 -0.15
CA GLU A 46 -2.34 14.67 0.68
C GLU A 46 -3.69 14.41 0.03
N ILE A 47 -4.15 13.16 0.10
CA ILE A 47 -5.46 12.75 -0.43
C ILE A 47 -6.53 13.14 0.60
N PRO A 48 -7.44 14.09 0.31
CA PRO A 48 -8.39 14.61 1.30
C PRO A 48 -9.31 13.53 1.90
N SER A 49 -9.66 12.52 1.12
CA SER A 49 -10.51 11.40 1.56
C SER A 49 -9.76 10.31 2.32
N LEU A 50 -8.42 10.35 2.33
CA LEU A 50 -7.55 9.36 2.98
C LEU A 50 -6.45 10.07 3.78
N PRO A 51 -6.76 10.63 4.96
CA PRO A 51 -5.79 11.36 5.77
C PRO A 51 -4.51 10.56 6.02
N GLY A 52 -3.35 11.20 5.83
CA GLY A 52 -2.05 10.56 5.93
C GLY A 52 -1.61 9.76 4.70
N GLN A 53 -2.40 9.69 3.64
CA GLN A 53 -2.00 9.15 2.34
C GLN A 53 -1.81 10.30 1.33
N TYR A 54 -0.93 10.07 0.37
CA TYR A 54 -0.50 11.11 -0.56
C TYR A 54 -0.48 10.60 -1.99
N HIS A 55 -0.75 11.48 -2.93
CA HIS A 55 -0.36 11.31 -4.33
C HIS A 55 1.12 11.70 -4.47
N TYR A 56 1.89 10.88 -5.14
CA TYR A 56 3.31 11.15 -5.39
C TYR A 56 3.59 11.15 -6.90
N SER A 57 4.34 12.13 -7.38
CA SER A 57 5.00 12.00 -8.67
C SER A 57 6.21 11.04 -8.56
N PRO A 58 6.68 10.45 -9.68
CA PRO A 58 7.77 9.46 -9.65
C PRO A 58 9.05 9.93 -8.93
N ASP A 59 9.40 11.21 -9.07
CA ASP A 59 10.56 11.83 -8.41
C ASP A 59 10.40 12.01 -6.89
N MET A 60 9.16 12.03 -6.39
CA MET A 60 8.86 12.20 -4.97
C MET A 60 8.66 10.88 -4.21
N LEU A 61 8.77 9.74 -4.87
CA LEU A 61 8.58 8.41 -4.25
C LEU A 61 9.56 8.12 -3.11
N GLY A 62 10.71 8.81 -3.06
CA GLY A 62 11.63 8.72 -1.92
C GLY A 62 10.96 8.99 -0.57
N ARG A 63 10.05 9.98 -0.51
CA ARG A 63 9.28 10.29 0.72
C ARG A 63 8.36 9.14 1.13
N ALA A 64 7.72 8.48 0.17
CA ALA A 64 6.89 7.30 0.46
C ALA A 64 7.74 6.15 1.02
N VAL A 65 8.93 5.92 0.44
CA VAL A 65 9.87 4.89 0.88
C VAL A 65 10.36 5.16 2.30
N GLU A 66 10.73 6.38 2.63
CA GLU A 66 11.16 6.77 3.98
C GLU A 66 10.05 6.51 5.03
N ARG A 67 8.83 6.93 4.73
CA ARG A 67 7.68 6.70 5.62
C ARG A 67 7.41 5.21 5.84
N MET A 68 7.41 4.43 4.79
CA MET A 68 7.20 2.99 4.83
C MET A 68 8.29 2.28 5.66
N ARG A 69 9.56 2.61 5.41
CA ARG A 69 10.71 2.04 6.14
C ARG A 69 10.65 2.36 7.64
N ALA A 70 10.20 3.56 8.01
CA ALA A 70 10.02 3.93 9.41
C ALA A 70 9.04 3.02 10.16
N HIS A 71 8.15 2.33 9.44
CA HIS A 71 7.20 1.35 9.99
C HIS A 71 7.62 -0.11 9.76
N GLY A 72 8.82 -0.35 9.22
CA GLY A 72 9.36 -1.69 8.97
C GLY A 72 8.67 -2.45 7.83
N VAL A 73 7.95 -1.76 6.94
CA VAL A 73 7.29 -2.38 5.77
C VAL A 73 8.24 -2.35 4.58
N SER A 74 8.32 -3.43 3.82
CA SER A 74 9.20 -3.58 2.65
C SER A 74 8.47 -4.02 1.37
N ARG A 75 7.15 -3.98 1.39
CA ARG A 75 6.28 -4.36 0.27
C ARG A 75 5.37 -3.20 -0.09
N VAL A 76 5.25 -2.92 -1.37
CA VAL A 76 4.40 -1.83 -1.88
C VAL A 76 3.41 -2.35 -2.90
N LEU A 77 2.22 -1.77 -2.91
CA LEU A 77 1.23 -1.93 -3.97
C LEU A 77 1.05 -0.58 -4.66
N LEU A 78 1.28 -0.53 -5.96
CA LEU A 78 1.23 0.69 -6.75
C LEU A 78 -0.11 0.86 -7.43
N PHE A 79 -0.71 2.03 -7.23
CA PHE A 79 -1.88 2.50 -7.96
C PHE A 79 -1.47 3.69 -8.82
N GLY A 80 -1.74 3.61 -10.12
CA GLY A 80 -1.41 4.68 -11.06
C GLY A 80 -2.63 5.50 -11.43
N LEU A 81 -2.54 6.81 -11.32
CA LEU A 81 -3.57 7.74 -11.73
C LEU A 81 -3.07 8.56 -12.93
N PRO A 82 -3.38 8.13 -14.16
CA PRO A 82 -2.98 8.87 -15.36
C PRO A 82 -3.82 10.15 -15.48
N LYS A 83 -3.25 11.19 -16.08
CA LYS A 83 -3.97 12.43 -16.38
C LYS A 83 -5.00 12.27 -17.48
N HIS A 84 -4.72 11.36 -18.42
CA HIS A 84 -5.59 11.09 -19.56
C HIS A 84 -6.15 9.69 -19.47
N LYS A 85 -7.47 9.59 -19.66
CA LYS A 85 -8.19 8.33 -19.73
C LYS A 85 -8.85 8.21 -21.08
N ASP A 86 -8.91 7.02 -21.62
CA ASP A 86 -9.61 6.72 -22.86
C ASP A 86 -10.41 5.42 -22.76
N GLU A 87 -11.24 5.15 -23.74
CA GLU A 87 -12.10 3.96 -23.78
C GLU A 87 -11.33 2.63 -23.79
N ASN A 88 -10.07 2.66 -24.24
CA ASN A 88 -9.20 1.50 -24.31
C ASN A 88 -8.29 1.37 -23.08
N GLY A 89 -8.19 2.41 -22.23
CA GLY A 89 -7.25 2.44 -21.12
C GLY A 89 -5.79 2.44 -21.57
N SER A 90 -5.47 3.12 -22.68
CA SER A 90 -4.16 3.01 -23.37
C SER A 90 -2.95 3.31 -22.49
N SER A 91 -3.10 4.19 -21.49
CA SER A 91 -2.02 4.53 -20.56
C SER A 91 -1.64 3.38 -19.61
N ALA A 92 -2.44 2.32 -19.49
CA ALA A 92 -2.14 1.17 -18.64
C ALA A 92 -0.95 0.35 -19.15
N TRP A 93 -0.80 0.23 -20.47
CA TRP A 93 0.27 -0.54 -21.12
C TRP A 93 1.34 0.32 -21.83
N ASP A 94 1.24 1.62 -21.68
CA ASP A 94 2.29 2.51 -22.19
C ASP A 94 3.60 2.22 -21.46
N SER A 95 4.67 1.97 -22.21
CA SER A 95 6.01 1.75 -21.65
C SER A 95 6.52 2.92 -20.81
N ASN A 96 5.96 4.12 -21.01
CA ASN A 96 6.22 5.32 -20.22
C ASN A 96 5.03 5.74 -19.35
N GLY A 97 4.08 4.84 -19.11
CA GLY A 97 2.95 5.08 -18.23
C GLY A 97 3.38 5.39 -16.78
N VAL A 98 2.48 5.98 -16.02
CA VAL A 98 2.77 6.46 -14.65
C VAL A 98 3.28 5.37 -13.73
N VAL A 99 2.71 4.17 -13.78
CA VAL A 99 3.17 3.02 -12.96
C VAL A 99 4.55 2.54 -13.41
N GLN A 100 4.79 2.45 -14.71
CA GLN A 100 6.07 2.06 -15.30
C GLN A 100 7.20 3.03 -14.90
N GLN A 101 6.91 4.33 -14.90
CA GLN A 101 7.84 5.35 -14.38
C GLN A 101 8.08 5.15 -12.87
N GLY A 102 7.01 4.94 -12.09
CA GLY A 102 7.10 4.69 -10.66
C GLY A 102 7.93 3.46 -10.32
N ILE A 103 7.77 2.35 -11.05
CA ILE A 103 8.59 1.14 -10.88
C ILE A 103 10.08 1.45 -11.12
N ARG A 104 10.40 2.15 -12.21
CA ARG A 104 11.80 2.53 -12.51
C ARG A 104 12.39 3.40 -11.40
N ALA A 105 11.64 4.40 -10.93
CA ALA A 105 12.07 5.27 -9.84
C ALA A 105 12.29 4.49 -8.54
N LEU A 106 11.34 3.63 -8.14
CA LEU A 106 11.48 2.79 -6.94
C LEU A 106 12.66 1.83 -7.03
N ARG A 107 12.89 1.20 -8.17
CA ARG A 107 14.05 0.32 -8.39
C ARG A 107 15.38 1.04 -8.27
N ALA A 108 15.42 2.32 -8.67
CA ALA A 108 16.64 3.14 -8.55
C ALA A 108 16.95 3.53 -7.09
N ILE A 109 15.93 3.82 -6.27
CA ILE A 109 16.12 4.33 -4.89
C ILE A 109 16.02 3.26 -3.80
N ALA A 110 15.35 2.14 -4.09
CA ALA A 110 15.07 1.07 -3.13
C ALA A 110 14.93 -0.29 -3.86
N PRO A 111 16.03 -0.84 -4.41
CA PRO A 111 16.00 -2.06 -5.21
C PRO A 111 15.53 -3.30 -4.42
N GLU A 112 15.64 -3.26 -3.10
CA GLU A 112 15.21 -4.34 -2.20
C GLU A 112 13.70 -4.46 -2.03
N LEU A 113 12.92 -3.45 -2.44
CA LEU A 113 11.47 -3.46 -2.25
C LEU A 113 10.79 -4.54 -3.08
N TYR A 114 9.84 -5.22 -2.45
CA TYR A 114 8.90 -6.08 -3.18
C TYR A 114 7.77 -5.21 -3.75
N ILE A 115 7.77 -5.04 -5.07
CA ILE A 115 6.83 -4.18 -5.78
C ILE A 115 5.71 -5.05 -6.35
N ILE A 116 4.48 -4.70 -6.02
CA ILE A 116 3.24 -5.27 -6.54
C ILE A 116 2.55 -4.16 -7.34
N THR A 117 1.99 -4.50 -8.48
CA THR A 117 1.18 -3.58 -9.27
C THR A 117 -0.27 -4.06 -9.30
N ASP A 118 -1.20 -3.12 -9.31
CA ASP A 118 -2.60 -3.41 -9.55
C ASP A 118 -2.84 -3.72 -11.05
N VAL A 119 -3.80 -4.59 -11.33
CA VAL A 119 -4.22 -4.97 -12.70
C VAL A 119 -5.68 -4.53 -12.91
N CYS A 120 -6.04 -3.37 -12.41
CA CYS A 120 -7.34 -2.76 -12.60
C CYS A 120 -7.31 -1.75 -13.76
N MET A 121 -8.33 -1.77 -14.60
CA MET A 121 -8.47 -0.82 -15.70
C MET A 121 -9.31 0.41 -15.34
N CYS A 122 -9.99 0.42 -14.18
CA CYS A 122 -10.89 1.50 -13.78
C CYS A 122 -10.19 2.85 -13.58
N GLU A 123 -8.88 2.85 -13.33
CA GLU A 123 -8.08 4.08 -13.25
C GLU A 123 -7.68 4.63 -14.62
N TYR A 124 -7.77 3.83 -15.67
CA TYR A 124 -7.27 4.14 -17.02
C TYR A 124 -8.39 4.34 -18.05
N THR A 125 -9.56 3.76 -17.82
CA THR A 125 -10.71 3.89 -18.73
C THR A 125 -11.59 5.08 -18.36
N SER A 126 -12.13 5.73 -19.39
CA SER A 126 -13.11 6.83 -19.27
C SER A 126 -14.51 6.33 -18.96
#